data_4469b9357c6b23e224c01003844d2ae7
#
_entry.id   4469b9357c6b23e224c01003844d2ae7
#
_cell.length_a   1.000
_cell.length_b   1.000
_cell.length_c   1.000
_cell.angle_alpha   90.00
_cell.angle_beta   90.00
_cell.angle_gamma   90.00
#
_symmetry.space_group_name_H-M   'P 1'
#
loop_
_entity.id
_entity.type
_entity.pdbx_description
1 polymer ?
#
loop_
_entity_poly.entity_id
_entity_poly.type
_entity_poly.pdbx_seq_one_letter_code
_entity_poly.pdbx_strand_id
1 'polypeptide(L)'
;EHSFEYGCPVCFFRISADRQIRYFNFSAVISYVQDNKMVVVLPGPQVLPELVVTGELGVQLYFDDTSYKTMFAALREVAEAKGNRTARFREVLLGKAPALRRETGPVRFPWLNASQEKAVNQVLCAKEVAVVHGPPGTGKTTTLVEAVYETLHRENQVMVSAQSNTAVDWIAEKLVDRGIPVLRIGNPTRVNDKMLAFTYERRFEAHSDYPELWQIRKTIR
;
A
#
# COMPACT_ATOMS: atom_id res chain seq x y z
N GLU A 1 23.51 -3.98 22.46
CA GLU A 1 22.43 -4.51 21.59
C GLU A 1 21.73 -3.34 20.94
N HIS A 2 21.56 -3.38 19.63
CA HIS A 2 20.84 -2.38 18.85
C HIS A 2 19.59 -3.01 18.23
N SER A 3 18.58 -2.19 17.98
CA SER A 3 17.31 -2.60 17.35
C SER A 3 17.27 -2.34 15.83
N PHE A 4 18.45 -2.29 15.19
CA PHE A 4 18.52 -2.11 13.74
C PHE A 4 18.29 -3.45 13.04
N GLU A 5 17.34 -3.49 12.11
CA GLU A 5 16.99 -4.68 11.35
C GLU A 5 16.91 -4.37 9.84
N TYR A 6 17.01 -5.39 9.03
CA TYR A 6 16.83 -5.29 7.58
C TYR A 6 15.48 -4.62 7.24
N GLY A 7 15.51 -3.69 6.32
CA GLY A 7 14.32 -2.98 5.86
C GLY A 7 13.88 -1.81 6.75
N CYS A 8 14.48 -1.63 7.93
CA CYS A 8 14.17 -0.48 8.78
C CYS A 8 14.66 0.82 8.18
N PRO A 9 13.84 1.90 8.20
CA PRO A 9 14.30 3.23 7.83
C PRO A 9 15.17 3.82 8.94
N VAL A 10 16.23 4.52 8.54
CA VAL A 10 17.14 5.23 9.43
C VAL A 10 17.36 6.64 8.97
N CYS A 11 17.62 7.55 9.90
CA CYS A 11 18.13 8.89 9.63
C CYS A 11 19.53 9.05 10.21
N PHE A 12 20.30 9.88 9.55
CA PHE A 12 21.62 10.23 9.99
C PHE A 12 21.60 11.56 10.73
N PHE A 13 22.49 11.71 11.66
CA PHE A 13 22.74 12.97 12.34
C PHE A 13 24.23 13.15 12.58
N ARG A 14 24.62 14.38 12.81
CA ARG A 14 25.99 14.75 13.15
C ARG A 14 26.02 15.41 14.50
N ILE A 15 27.02 15.07 15.29
CA ILE A 15 27.31 15.75 16.55
C ILE A 15 28.43 16.73 16.26
N SER A 16 28.14 18.02 16.44
CA SER A 16 29.14 19.09 16.31
C SER A 16 30.01 19.20 17.59
N ALA A 17 31.13 19.93 17.50
CA ALA A 17 32.05 20.12 18.62
C ALA A 17 31.40 20.73 19.88
N ASP A 18 30.35 21.51 19.73
CA ASP A 18 29.51 22.07 20.80
C ASP A 18 28.40 21.12 21.28
N ARG A 19 28.48 19.83 20.90
CA ARG A 19 27.52 18.76 21.19
C ARG A 19 26.10 19.00 20.67
N GLN A 20 25.92 19.87 19.69
CA GLN A 20 24.62 20.01 19.05
C GLN A 20 24.41 18.90 18.02
N ILE A 21 23.19 18.33 18.02
CA ILE A 21 22.78 17.29 17.06
C ILE A 21 22.12 17.96 15.87
N ARG A 22 22.65 17.73 14.67
CA ARG A 22 22.06 18.16 13.41
C ARG A 22 21.68 16.96 12.55
N TYR A 23 20.40 16.82 12.28
CA TYR A 23 19.89 15.78 11.39
C TYR A 23 20.08 16.14 9.93
N PHE A 24 20.37 15.14 9.12
CA PHE A 24 20.35 15.28 7.67
C PHE A 24 18.90 15.24 7.17
N ASN A 25 18.64 15.92 6.07
CA ASN A 25 17.29 16.04 5.51
C ASN A 25 16.96 14.89 4.53
N PHE A 26 17.45 13.69 4.83
CA PHE A 26 17.14 12.48 4.08
C PHE A 26 17.12 11.28 5.03
N SER A 27 16.41 10.23 4.61
CA SER A 27 16.41 8.92 5.27
C SER A 27 17.02 7.87 4.35
N ALA A 28 17.51 6.79 4.94
CA ALA A 28 18.03 5.62 4.25
C ALA A 28 17.32 4.37 4.74
N VAL A 29 17.49 3.26 4.04
CA VAL A 29 16.92 1.97 4.44
C VAL A 29 18.05 0.98 4.69
N ILE A 30 17.97 0.24 5.79
CA ILE A 30 18.96 -0.78 6.13
C ILE A 30 18.80 -1.95 5.16
N SER A 31 19.87 -2.29 4.44
CA SER A 31 19.92 -3.46 3.56
C SER A 31 20.70 -4.63 4.15
N TYR A 32 21.48 -4.39 5.20
CA TYR A 32 22.24 -5.43 5.87
C TYR A 32 22.73 -4.92 7.23
N VAL A 33 22.65 -5.78 8.25
CA VAL A 33 23.21 -5.53 9.59
C VAL A 33 23.85 -6.81 10.08
N GLN A 34 25.11 -6.73 10.50
CA GLN A 34 25.79 -7.79 11.22
C GLN A 34 26.86 -7.19 12.13
N ASP A 35 26.84 -7.57 13.40
CA ASP A 35 27.76 -7.10 14.43
C ASP A 35 27.87 -5.55 14.46
N ASN A 36 29.03 -5.02 14.16
CA ASN A 36 29.31 -3.58 14.11
C ASN A 36 29.23 -2.98 12.69
N LYS A 37 28.67 -3.72 11.74
CA LYS A 37 28.55 -3.26 10.35
C LYS A 37 27.08 -3.12 9.95
N MET A 38 26.79 -2.00 9.34
CA MET A 38 25.48 -1.73 8.75
C MET A 38 25.66 -1.21 7.33
N VAL A 39 24.92 -1.77 6.39
CA VAL A 39 24.83 -1.28 5.02
C VAL A 39 23.47 -0.65 4.83
N VAL A 40 23.44 0.53 4.26
CA VAL A 40 22.21 1.29 4.01
C VAL A 40 22.10 1.66 2.54
N VAL A 41 20.88 1.69 2.04
CA VAL A 41 20.56 2.20 0.72
C VAL A 41 20.18 3.68 0.88
N LEU A 42 20.98 4.54 0.28
CA LEU A 42 20.76 5.99 0.24
C LEU A 42 19.75 6.36 -0.86
N PRO A 43 19.03 7.51 -0.74
CA PRO A 43 18.08 7.96 -1.75
C PRO A 43 18.71 8.30 -3.09
N GLY A 44 20.04 8.51 -3.12
CA GLY A 44 20.80 8.78 -4.34
C GLY A 44 22.23 9.19 -4.03
N PRO A 45 23.12 9.24 -5.04
CA PRO A 45 24.53 9.57 -4.86
C PRO A 45 24.76 11.04 -4.42
N GLN A 46 23.80 11.92 -4.63
CA GLN A 46 23.88 13.34 -4.28
C GLN A 46 24.02 13.60 -2.78
N VAL A 47 23.61 12.66 -1.91
CA VAL A 47 23.74 12.81 -0.45
C VAL A 47 25.08 12.33 0.11
N LEU A 48 25.90 11.63 -0.68
CA LEU A 48 27.20 11.12 -0.23
C LEU A 48 28.15 12.23 0.25
N PRO A 49 28.30 13.38 -0.46
CA PRO A 49 29.17 14.45 0.00
C PRO A 49 28.78 14.97 1.39
N GLU A 50 27.50 14.97 1.72
CA GLU A 50 27.03 15.42 3.04
C GLU A 50 27.48 14.48 4.16
N LEU A 51 27.59 13.17 3.90
CA LEU A 51 28.01 12.17 4.89
C LEU A 51 29.52 12.13 5.10
N VAL A 52 30.33 12.54 4.13
CA VAL A 52 31.80 12.43 4.15
C VAL A 52 32.49 13.62 4.88
N VAL A 53 31.75 14.69 5.20
CA VAL A 53 32.32 15.85 5.92
C VAL A 53 32.72 15.50 7.37
N THR A 54 33.75 16.15 7.91
CA THR A 54 34.32 15.93 9.26
C THR A 54 33.30 16.07 10.40
N GLY A 55 33.39 15.18 11.40
CA GLY A 55 32.53 15.13 12.59
C GLY A 55 32.05 13.73 12.94
N GLU A 56 31.53 13.55 14.13
CA GLU A 56 30.94 12.27 14.55
C GLU A 56 29.61 12.06 13.85
N LEU A 57 29.54 11.03 13.00
CA LEU A 57 28.32 10.63 12.31
C LEU A 57 27.56 9.62 13.20
N GLY A 58 26.31 9.94 13.49
CA GLY A 58 25.38 9.04 14.17
C GLY A 58 24.26 8.57 13.26
N VAL A 59 23.69 7.45 13.63
CA VAL A 59 22.52 6.87 12.96
C VAL A 59 21.47 6.47 14.00
N GLN A 60 20.21 6.71 13.71
CA GLN A 60 19.10 6.25 14.53
C GLN A 60 17.94 5.76 13.67
N LEU A 61 17.07 4.94 14.24
CA LEU A 61 15.84 4.55 13.58
C LEU A 61 15.02 5.79 13.23
N TYR A 62 14.61 5.87 11.99
CA TYR A 62 13.75 6.95 11.50
C TYR A 62 12.30 6.57 11.73
N PHE A 63 11.57 7.45 12.40
CA PHE A 63 10.13 7.33 12.47
C PHE A 63 9.54 7.86 11.16
N ASP A 64 9.12 6.95 10.28
CA ASP A 64 8.46 7.30 9.03
C ASP A 64 7.05 7.83 9.32
N ASP A 65 6.90 9.14 9.32
CA ASP A 65 5.64 9.84 9.52
C ASP A 65 4.84 10.04 8.21
N THR A 66 5.32 9.51 7.08
CA THR A 66 4.71 9.66 5.76
C THR A 66 3.25 9.22 5.75
N SER A 67 2.94 8.10 6.41
CA SER A 67 1.57 7.61 6.52
C SER A 67 0.68 8.60 7.26
N TYR A 68 1.17 9.19 8.35
CA TYR A 68 0.42 10.21 9.10
C TYR A 68 0.22 11.49 8.29
N LYS A 69 1.27 11.97 7.60
CA LYS A 69 1.16 13.14 6.70
C LYS A 69 0.13 12.91 5.61
N THR A 70 0.13 11.71 5.01
CA THR A 70 -0.86 11.32 3.99
C THR A 70 -2.27 11.27 4.56
N MET A 71 -2.46 10.72 5.77
CA MET A 71 -3.76 10.71 6.44
C MET A 71 -4.26 12.12 6.77
N PHE A 72 -3.39 13.00 7.27
CA PHE A 72 -3.75 14.40 7.53
C PHE A 72 -4.10 15.16 6.25
N ALA A 73 -3.36 14.93 5.15
CA ALA A 73 -3.68 15.52 3.85
C ALA A 73 -5.05 15.06 3.36
N ALA A 74 -5.34 13.76 3.43
CA ALA A 74 -6.63 13.21 3.06
C ALA A 74 -7.78 13.75 3.92
N LEU A 75 -7.58 13.85 5.25
CA LEU A 75 -8.58 14.44 6.16
C LEU A 75 -8.86 15.90 5.82
N ARG A 76 -7.82 16.68 5.50
CA ARG A 76 -7.98 18.07 5.07
C ARG A 76 -8.77 18.16 3.78
N GLU A 77 -8.43 17.37 2.76
CA GLU A 77 -9.16 17.31 1.49
C GLU A 77 -10.64 16.99 1.71
N VAL A 78 -10.94 15.99 2.54
CA VAL A 78 -12.31 15.62 2.88
C VAL A 78 -13.04 16.75 3.62
N ALA A 79 -12.37 17.42 4.58
CA ALA A 79 -12.96 18.50 5.37
C ALA A 79 -13.27 19.75 4.51
N GLU A 80 -12.37 20.08 3.59
CA GLU A 80 -12.48 21.27 2.72
C GLU A 80 -13.36 21.04 1.48
N ALA A 81 -13.69 19.78 1.15
CA ALA A 81 -14.46 19.41 -0.03
C ALA A 81 -15.84 20.09 -0.04
N LYS A 82 -16.22 20.71 -1.18
CA LYS A 82 -17.50 21.38 -1.39
C LYS A 82 -18.08 21.01 -2.74
N GLY A 83 -19.37 20.62 -2.76
CA GLY A 83 -20.14 20.39 -3.99
C GLY A 83 -19.67 19.25 -4.89
N ASN A 84 -18.74 18.40 -4.43
CA ASN A 84 -18.20 17.28 -5.18
C ASN A 84 -18.49 15.92 -4.50
N ARG A 85 -18.03 14.84 -5.14
CA ARG A 85 -18.22 13.46 -4.64
C ARG A 85 -17.60 13.25 -3.26
N THR A 86 -16.45 13.86 -2.98
CA THR A 86 -15.76 13.77 -1.67
C THR A 86 -16.61 14.40 -0.57
N ALA A 87 -17.21 15.58 -0.82
CA ALA A 87 -18.15 16.21 0.12
C ALA A 87 -19.38 15.31 0.36
N ARG A 88 -19.91 14.70 -0.68
CA ARG A 88 -21.03 13.74 -0.57
C ARG A 88 -20.66 12.56 0.33
N PHE A 89 -19.49 11.96 0.12
CA PHE A 89 -19.02 10.84 0.95
C PHE A 89 -18.80 11.25 2.41
N ARG A 90 -18.29 12.46 2.65
CA ARG A 90 -18.20 13.00 4.01
C ARG A 90 -19.56 13.01 4.71
N GLU A 91 -20.60 13.52 4.08
CA GLU A 91 -21.94 13.58 4.68
C GLU A 91 -22.50 12.18 4.97
N VAL A 92 -22.25 11.21 4.07
CA VAL A 92 -22.65 9.82 4.25
C VAL A 92 -21.90 9.17 5.43
N LEU A 93 -20.57 9.34 5.50
CA LEU A 93 -19.74 8.76 6.56
C LEU A 93 -20.02 9.35 7.94
N LEU A 94 -20.44 10.63 7.97
CA LEU A 94 -20.88 11.30 9.21
C LEU A 94 -22.34 11.01 9.58
N GLY A 95 -23.04 10.18 8.81
CA GLY A 95 -24.44 9.84 9.05
C GLY A 95 -25.45 10.97 8.77
N LYS A 96 -25.00 12.06 8.12
CA LYS A 96 -25.85 13.22 7.78
C LYS A 96 -26.65 13.00 6.51
N ALA A 97 -26.28 12.03 5.70
CA ALA A 97 -27.01 11.66 4.49
C ALA A 97 -27.02 10.12 4.34
N PRO A 98 -28.12 9.52 3.84
CA PRO A 98 -28.17 8.08 3.59
C PRO A 98 -27.27 7.72 2.40
N ALA A 99 -26.57 6.59 2.50
CA ALA A 99 -25.81 6.04 1.37
C ALA A 99 -26.75 5.54 0.28
N LEU A 100 -26.43 5.83 -0.97
CA LEU A 100 -27.19 5.34 -2.12
C LEU A 100 -26.97 3.83 -2.30
N ARG A 101 -28.05 3.15 -2.63
CA ARG A 101 -28.07 1.71 -2.89
C ARG A 101 -28.75 1.43 -4.22
N ARG A 102 -28.39 0.29 -4.81
CA ARG A 102 -29.09 -0.28 -5.97
C ARG A 102 -29.95 -1.45 -5.49
N GLU A 103 -31.09 -1.66 -6.10
CA GLU A 103 -31.84 -2.88 -5.93
C GLU A 103 -31.22 -3.95 -6.82
N THR A 104 -30.70 -4.99 -6.18
CA THR A 104 -30.21 -6.20 -6.86
C THR A 104 -30.83 -7.40 -6.19
N GLY A 105 -31.22 -8.39 -6.99
CA GLY A 105 -31.65 -9.67 -6.44
C GLY A 105 -30.52 -10.30 -5.61
N PRO A 106 -30.83 -11.04 -4.53
CA PRO A 106 -29.82 -11.66 -3.71
C PRO A 106 -29.09 -12.76 -4.48
N VAL A 107 -27.75 -12.72 -4.41
CA VAL A 107 -26.88 -13.77 -4.94
C VAL A 107 -26.65 -14.80 -3.84
N ARG A 108 -26.70 -16.09 -4.18
CA ARG A 108 -26.47 -17.20 -3.26
C ARG A 108 -25.05 -17.73 -3.38
N PHE A 109 -24.43 -17.97 -2.22
CA PHE A 109 -23.08 -18.46 -2.08
C PHE A 109 -23.07 -19.70 -1.16
N PRO A 110 -23.25 -20.92 -1.69
CA PRO A 110 -23.36 -22.14 -0.88
C PRO A 110 -22.14 -22.42 0.01
N TRP A 111 -20.97 -21.85 -0.34
CA TRP A 111 -19.71 -21.98 0.40
C TRP A 111 -19.49 -20.91 1.46
N LEU A 112 -20.34 -19.90 1.54
CA LEU A 112 -20.30 -18.86 2.57
C LEU A 112 -21.33 -19.17 3.67
N ASN A 113 -21.02 -18.76 4.90
CA ASN A 113 -22.05 -18.77 5.93
C ASN A 113 -23.06 -17.61 5.72
N ALA A 114 -24.20 -17.67 6.39
CA ALA A 114 -25.27 -16.69 6.21
C ALA A 114 -24.84 -15.22 6.44
N SER A 115 -23.94 -14.98 7.41
CA SER A 115 -23.44 -13.63 7.69
C SER A 115 -22.51 -13.13 6.59
N GLN A 116 -21.65 -13.98 6.05
CA GLN A 116 -20.76 -13.67 4.94
C GLN A 116 -21.56 -13.46 3.66
N GLU A 117 -22.52 -14.33 3.35
CA GLU A 117 -23.42 -14.15 2.19
C GLU A 117 -24.16 -12.82 2.26
N LYS A 118 -24.71 -12.50 3.45
CA LYS A 118 -25.36 -11.20 3.68
C LYS A 118 -24.40 -10.04 3.45
N ALA A 119 -23.16 -10.13 3.94
CA ALA A 119 -22.16 -9.07 3.77
C ALA A 119 -21.80 -8.85 2.30
N VAL A 120 -21.56 -9.92 1.52
CA VAL A 120 -21.31 -9.82 0.07
C VAL A 120 -22.50 -9.13 -0.61
N ASN A 121 -23.73 -9.58 -0.37
CA ASN A 121 -24.93 -8.98 -0.95
C ASN A 121 -25.07 -7.49 -0.57
N GLN A 122 -24.70 -7.08 0.66
CA GLN A 122 -24.70 -5.68 1.06
C GLN A 122 -23.68 -4.84 0.25
N VAL A 123 -22.48 -5.39 -0.01
CA VAL A 123 -21.48 -4.74 -0.87
C VAL A 123 -22.00 -4.58 -2.30
N LEU A 124 -22.60 -5.63 -2.86
CA LEU A 124 -23.13 -5.60 -4.23
C LEU A 124 -24.28 -4.60 -4.43
N CYS A 125 -25.08 -4.38 -3.39
CA CYS A 125 -26.16 -3.38 -3.40
C CYS A 125 -25.64 -1.93 -3.22
N ALA A 126 -24.42 -1.73 -2.74
CA ALA A 126 -23.90 -0.38 -2.50
C ALA A 126 -23.59 0.35 -3.81
N LYS A 127 -24.04 1.60 -3.94
CA LYS A 127 -23.59 2.54 -4.99
C LYS A 127 -22.46 3.44 -4.51
N GLU A 128 -22.39 3.67 -3.20
CA GLU A 128 -21.45 4.61 -2.61
C GLU A 128 -20.55 3.95 -1.58
N VAL A 129 -21.11 3.43 -0.50
CA VAL A 129 -20.36 2.89 0.64
C VAL A 129 -21.04 1.65 1.20
N ALA A 130 -20.24 0.63 1.50
CA ALA A 130 -20.62 -0.49 2.35
C ALA A 130 -19.53 -0.72 3.40
N VAL A 131 -19.90 -0.91 4.64
CA VAL A 131 -18.97 -1.21 5.73
C VAL A 131 -19.20 -2.67 6.18
N VAL A 132 -18.15 -3.48 6.06
CA VAL A 132 -18.16 -4.87 6.53
C VAL A 132 -17.26 -4.95 7.75
N HIS A 133 -17.87 -5.10 8.92
CA HIS A 133 -17.17 -5.25 10.19
C HIS A 133 -17.23 -6.69 10.67
N GLY A 134 -16.12 -7.16 11.27
CA GLY A 134 -16.07 -8.49 11.90
C GLY A 134 -14.83 -8.67 12.76
N PRO A 135 -14.92 -9.37 13.90
CA PRO A 135 -13.76 -9.71 14.73
C PRO A 135 -12.70 -10.52 13.96
N PRO A 136 -11.49 -10.67 14.50
CA PRO A 136 -10.50 -11.61 13.97
C PRO A 136 -11.08 -13.03 13.81
N GLY A 137 -10.69 -13.74 12.76
CA GLY A 137 -11.11 -15.14 12.51
C GLY A 137 -12.50 -15.31 11.88
N THR A 138 -13.27 -14.26 11.65
CA THR A 138 -14.64 -14.37 11.06
C THR A 138 -14.68 -14.57 9.55
N GLY A 139 -13.51 -14.69 8.88
CA GLY A 139 -13.44 -14.89 7.45
C GLY A 139 -13.67 -13.63 6.62
N LYS A 140 -13.30 -12.43 7.16
CA LYS A 140 -13.42 -11.16 6.41
C LYS A 140 -12.74 -11.20 5.05
N THR A 141 -11.55 -11.80 4.96
CA THR A 141 -10.82 -11.89 3.69
C THR A 141 -11.54 -12.76 2.69
N THR A 142 -12.10 -13.91 3.11
CA THR A 142 -12.95 -14.76 2.24
C THR A 142 -14.14 -13.97 1.72
N THR A 143 -14.82 -13.24 2.60
CA THR A 143 -15.94 -12.36 2.24
C THR A 143 -15.52 -11.27 1.25
N LEU A 144 -14.35 -10.63 1.47
CA LEU A 144 -13.81 -9.61 0.58
C LEU A 144 -13.49 -10.20 -0.80
N VAL A 145 -12.84 -11.35 -0.86
CA VAL A 145 -12.48 -12.01 -2.12
C VAL A 145 -13.73 -12.33 -2.95
N GLU A 146 -14.77 -12.87 -2.35
CA GLU A 146 -16.04 -13.12 -3.05
C GLU A 146 -16.74 -11.84 -3.47
N ALA A 147 -16.72 -10.80 -2.62
CA ALA A 147 -17.28 -9.50 -2.98
C ALA A 147 -16.55 -8.87 -4.18
N VAL A 148 -15.21 -8.96 -4.24
CA VAL A 148 -14.42 -8.50 -5.38
C VAL A 148 -14.72 -9.31 -6.62
N TYR A 149 -14.76 -10.64 -6.51
CA TYR A 149 -15.06 -11.54 -7.61
C TYR A 149 -16.42 -11.20 -8.24
N GLU A 150 -17.47 -11.09 -7.44
CA GLU A 150 -18.82 -10.76 -7.91
C GLU A 150 -18.92 -9.31 -8.44
N THR A 151 -18.14 -8.38 -7.87
CA THR A 151 -18.10 -7.01 -8.36
C THR A 151 -17.49 -6.94 -9.77
N LEU A 152 -16.47 -7.74 -10.07
CA LEU A 152 -15.83 -7.79 -11.39
C LEU A 152 -16.74 -8.34 -12.51
N HIS A 153 -17.84 -9.01 -12.18
CA HIS A 153 -18.87 -9.34 -13.17
C HIS A 153 -19.72 -8.12 -13.60
N ARG A 154 -19.60 -7.01 -12.90
CA ARG A 154 -20.40 -5.79 -13.10
C ARG A 154 -19.56 -4.55 -13.36
N GLU A 155 -18.29 -4.60 -12.97
CA GLU A 155 -17.35 -3.47 -13.06
C GLU A 155 -16.08 -3.93 -13.79
N ASN A 156 -15.47 -3.03 -14.55
CA ASN A 156 -14.29 -3.36 -15.36
C ASN A 156 -13.02 -3.55 -14.52
N GLN A 157 -12.94 -2.90 -13.35
CA GLN A 157 -11.81 -3.03 -12.44
C GLN A 157 -12.18 -2.70 -11.00
N VAL A 158 -11.46 -3.30 -10.08
CA VAL A 158 -11.59 -3.07 -8.64
C VAL A 158 -10.21 -2.76 -8.07
N MET A 159 -10.10 -1.70 -7.26
CA MET A 159 -8.89 -1.39 -6.51
C MET A 159 -9.03 -1.90 -5.07
N VAL A 160 -8.06 -2.69 -4.63
CA VAL A 160 -7.97 -3.20 -3.25
C VAL A 160 -6.74 -2.61 -2.58
N SER A 161 -6.90 -2.05 -1.38
CA SER A 161 -5.80 -1.47 -0.61
C SER A 161 -5.81 -1.96 0.84
N ALA A 162 -4.63 -1.99 1.46
CA ALA A 162 -4.46 -2.29 2.87
C ALA A 162 -3.30 -1.47 3.45
N GLN A 163 -3.24 -1.37 4.79
CA GLN A 163 -2.23 -0.57 5.48
C GLN A 163 -0.80 -1.15 5.40
N SER A 164 -0.66 -2.47 5.27
CA SER A 164 0.65 -3.13 5.19
C SER A 164 0.83 -3.88 3.87
N ASN A 165 2.08 -3.96 3.40
CA ASN A 165 2.43 -4.77 2.22
C ASN A 165 2.06 -6.24 2.42
N THR A 166 2.30 -6.80 3.60
CA THR A 166 1.93 -8.18 3.95
C THR A 166 0.44 -8.43 3.79
N ALA A 167 -0.41 -7.51 4.24
CA ALA A 167 -1.86 -7.64 4.09
C ALA A 167 -2.30 -7.53 2.62
N VAL A 168 -1.69 -6.61 1.83
CA VAL A 168 -1.96 -6.51 0.40
C VAL A 168 -1.55 -7.79 -0.31
N ASP A 169 -0.36 -8.33 -0.03
CA ASP A 169 0.15 -9.54 -0.67
C ASP A 169 -0.75 -10.75 -0.35
N TRP A 170 -1.18 -10.88 0.90
CA TRP A 170 -2.07 -11.96 1.32
C TRP A 170 -3.45 -11.88 0.66
N ILE A 171 -4.04 -10.69 0.56
CA ILE A 171 -5.30 -10.50 -0.15
C ILE A 171 -5.12 -10.79 -1.64
N ALA A 172 -4.04 -10.29 -2.24
CA ALA A 172 -3.72 -10.50 -3.65
C ALA A 172 -3.55 -11.99 -3.98
N GLU A 173 -2.85 -12.76 -3.11
CA GLU A 173 -2.72 -14.22 -3.24
C GLU A 173 -4.10 -14.90 -3.27
N LYS A 174 -5.01 -14.52 -2.36
CA LYS A 174 -6.37 -15.07 -2.33
C LYS A 174 -7.21 -14.71 -3.55
N LEU A 175 -7.01 -13.52 -4.10
CA LEU A 175 -7.67 -13.12 -5.35
C LEU A 175 -7.14 -13.94 -6.55
N VAL A 176 -5.82 -14.18 -6.60
CA VAL A 176 -5.20 -15.04 -7.62
C VAL A 176 -5.70 -16.48 -7.50
N ASP A 177 -5.74 -17.04 -6.28
CA ASP A 177 -6.28 -18.38 -6.01
C ASP A 177 -7.74 -18.51 -6.48
N ARG A 178 -8.50 -17.42 -6.44
CA ARG A 178 -9.89 -17.35 -6.94
C ARG A 178 -9.98 -17.19 -8.47
N GLY A 179 -8.83 -17.08 -9.16
CA GLY A 179 -8.74 -16.91 -10.61
C GLY A 179 -8.91 -15.47 -11.10
N ILE A 180 -8.79 -14.50 -10.21
CA ILE A 180 -8.88 -13.07 -10.57
C ILE A 180 -7.53 -12.58 -11.12
N PRO A 181 -7.50 -11.89 -12.27
CA PRO A 181 -6.29 -11.27 -12.76
C PRO A 181 -5.88 -10.09 -11.88
N VAL A 182 -4.79 -10.23 -11.13
CA VAL A 182 -4.31 -9.22 -10.18
C VAL A 182 -3.13 -8.46 -10.76
N LEU A 183 -3.09 -7.14 -10.59
CA LEU A 183 -1.90 -6.31 -10.73
C LEU A 183 -1.49 -5.80 -9.34
N ARG A 184 -0.32 -6.22 -8.87
CA ARG A 184 0.24 -5.79 -7.58
C ARG A 184 1.04 -4.50 -7.75
N ILE A 185 0.50 -3.39 -7.23
CA ILE A 185 1.14 -2.08 -7.28
C ILE A 185 1.87 -1.83 -5.96
N GLY A 186 3.10 -1.33 -6.02
CA GLY A 186 3.92 -0.99 -4.86
C GLY A 186 5.41 -1.25 -5.12
N ASN A 187 6.26 -0.98 -4.12
CA ASN A 187 7.69 -1.19 -4.25
C ASN A 187 8.01 -2.70 -4.35
N PRO A 188 8.62 -3.18 -5.46
CA PRO A 188 8.91 -4.60 -5.65
C PRO A 188 9.79 -5.23 -4.55
N THR A 189 10.66 -4.43 -3.91
CA THR A 189 11.50 -4.92 -2.81
C THR A 189 10.75 -5.26 -1.52
N ARG A 190 9.47 -4.87 -1.44
CA ARG A 190 8.58 -5.11 -0.30
C ARG A 190 7.43 -6.08 -0.62
N VAL A 191 7.50 -6.71 -1.78
CA VAL A 191 6.52 -7.71 -2.24
C VAL A 191 7.05 -9.10 -1.92
N ASN A 192 6.21 -10.00 -1.46
CA ASN A 192 6.61 -11.38 -1.23
C ASN A 192 6.89 -12.12 -2.56
N ASP A 193 7.70 -13.18 -2.50
CA ASP A 193 8.17 -13.89 -3.69
C ASP A 193 7.03 -14.43 -4.56
N LYS A 194 5.94 -14.89 -3.96
CA LYS A 194 4.77 -15.42 -4.69
C LYS A 194 4.07 -14.35 -5.52
N MET A 195 4.08 -13.11 -5.03
CA MET A 195 3.39 -12.00 -5.69
C MET A 195 4.28 -11.19 -6.62
N LEU A 196 5.60 -11.46 -6.67
CA LEU A 196 6.53 -10.77 -7.57
C LEU A 196 6.12 -10.84 -9.04
N ALA A 197 5.65 -12.00 -9.51
CA ALA A 197 5.20 -12.20 -10.89
C ALA A 197 3.98 -11.32 -11.27
N PHE A 198 3.25 -10.83 -10.27
CA PHE A 198 2.05 -10.02 -10.44
C PHE A 198 2.33 -8.51 -10.32
N THR A 199 3.58 -8.11 -10.07
CA THR A 199 3.98 -6.69 -10.04
C THR A 199 3.95 -6.10 -11.45
N TYR A 200 3.78 -4.77 -11.50
CA TYR A 200 3.79 -4.03 -12.77
C TYR A 200 5.08 -4.28 -13.55
N GLU A 201 6.23 -4.21 -12.87
CA GLU A 201 7.55 -4.37 -13.48
C GLU A 201 7.68 -5.75 -14.12
N ARG A 202 7.34 -6.82 -13.42
CA ARG A 202 7.45 -8.20 -13.95
C ARG A 202 6.43 -8.48 -15.06
N ARG A 203 5.21 -7.97 -14.92
CA ARG A 203 4.22 -8.10 -16.00
C ARG A 203 4.61 -7.31 -17.26
N PHE A 204 5.18 -6.12 -17.05
CA PHE A 204 5.70 -5.32 -18.15
C PHE A 204 6.88 -6.00 -18.85
N GLU A 205 7.85 -6.54 -18.10
CA GLU A 205 8.98 -7.32 -18.63
C GLU A 205 8.54 -8.58 -19.37
N ALA A 206 7.47 -9.22 -18.93
CA ALA A 206 6.92 -10.44 -19.54
C ALA A 206 6.01 -10.18 -20.75
N HIS A 207 5.73 -8.92 -21.08
CA HIS A 207 4.88 -8.59 -22.23
C HIS A 207 5.58 -8.88 -23.55
N SER A 208 4.86 -9.39 -24.54
CA SER A 208 5.40 -9.75 -25.87
C SER A 208 6.18 -8.61 -26.56
N ASP A 209 5.72 -7.37 -26.34
CA ASP A 209 6.27 -6.17 -26.98
C ASP A 209 7.41 -5.54 -26.16
N TYR A 210 7.76 -6.12 -25.01
CA TYR A 210 8.83 -5.56 -24.13
C TYR A 210 10.18 -5.43 -24.85
N PRO A 211 10.66 -6.41 -25.64
CA PRO A 211 11.93 -6.30 -26.34
C PRO A 211 11.96 -5.11 -27.31
N GLU A 212 10.86 -4.86 -28.02
CA GLU A 212 10.73 -3.74 -28.95
C GLU A 212 10.72 -2.39 -28.22
N LEU A 213 9.94 -2.29 -27.16
CA LEU A 213 9.91 -1.09 -26.28
C LEU A 213 11.27 -0.80 -25.67
N TRP A 214 12.02 -1.85 -25.29
CA TRP A 214 13.36 -1.69 -24.72
C TRP A 214 14.35 -1.18 -25.76
N GLN A 215 14.28 -1.66 -27.00
CA GLN A 215 15.10 -1.16 -28.12
C GLN A 215 14.81 0.31 -28.41
N ILE A 216 13.53 0.70 -28.48
CA ILE A 216 13.12 2.10 -28.69
C ILE A 216 13.68 3.01 -27.59
N ARG A 217 13.53 2.62 -26.31
CA ARG A 217 14.10 3.38 -25.18
C ARG A 217 15.62 3.54 -25.26
N LYS A 218 16.33 2.53 -25.76
CA LYS A 218 17.79 2.57 -25.90
C LYS A 218 18.23 3.52 -27.04
N THR A 219 17.40 3.67 -28.05
CA THR A 219 17.67 4.55 -29.23
C THR A 219 17.40 6.02 -28.90
N ILE A 220 16.53 6.33 -27.91
CA ILE A 220 16.18 7.69 -27.49
C ILE A 220 17.18 8.26 -26.46
N ARG A 221 18.04 7.44 -25.85
CA ARG A 221 19.13 7.88 -24.94
C ARG A 221 20.41 8.15 -25.70
#